data_2c635a21f9209a10a13536884c8b6bdb
#
_entry.id   2c635a21f9209a10a13536884c8b6bdb
#
_cell.length_a   1.000
_cell.length_b   1.000
_cell.length_c   1.000
_cell.angle_alpha   90.00
_cell.angle_beta   90.00
_cell.angle_gamma   90.00
#
_symmetry.space_group_name_H-M   'P 1'
#
loop_
_entity.id
_entity.type
_entity.pdbx_description
1 polymer ?
#
loop_
_entity_poly.entity_id
_entity_poly.type
_entity_poly.pdbx_seq_one_letter_code
_entity_poly.pdbx_strand_id
1 'polypeptide(L)'
;MLQLCPTSDVPEGSALKVEMDGLVLAVFNLGGRFFVTDDACTHGPGSLSEGDIDGEVVECNFHNGAFHIPTGRVEAPPCMVPLRTYSVSVVDGQVCIEPPAP
;
A
#
# COMPACT_ATOMS: atom_id res chain seq x y z
N MET A 1 0.12 6.88 16.78
CA MET A 1 -0.47 6.01 15.74
C MET A 1 -1.34 6.85 14.84
N LEU A 2 -1.17 6.73 13.54
CA LEU A 2 -1.98 7.48 12.57
C LEU A 2 -3.18 6.65 12.16
N GLN A 3 -4.36 7.26 12.25
CA GLN A 3 -5.61 6.64 11.82
C GLN A 3 -5.88 7.05 10.39
N LEU A 4 -5.91 6.08 9.48
CA LEU A 4 -5.96 6.36 8.05
C LEU A 4 -7.37 6.37 7.48
N CYS A 5 -8.14 5.32 7.72
CA CYS A 5 -9.48 5.19 7.13
C CYS A 5 -10.25 4.07 7.83
N PRO A 6 -11.59 4.08 7.72
CA PRO A 6 -12.37 2.92 8.16
C PRO A 6 -12.06 1.70 7.32
N THR A 7 -12.10 0.52 7.94
CA THR A 7 -11.88 -0.74 7.20
C THR A 7 -12.90 -0.92 6.08
N SER A 8 -14.11 -0.40 6.27
CA SER A 8 -15.18 -0.51 5.28
C SER A 8 -14.92 0.28 4.00
N ASP A 9 -13.96 1.22 4.03
CA ASP A 9 -13.62 2.00 2.85
C ASP A 9 -12.71 1.23 1.90
N VAL A 10 -12.17 0.07 2.33
CA VAL A 10 -11.27 -0.73 1.50
C VAL A 10 -11.84 -2.14 1.39
N PRO A 11 -12.68 -2.41 0.39
CA PRO A 11 -13.21 -3.76 0.17
C PRO A 11 -12.11 -4.77 -0.13
N GLU A 12 -12.39 -6.04 0.13
CA GLU A 12 -11.45 -7.13 -0.18
C GLU A 12 -10.98 -7.06 -1.63
N GLY A 13 -9.68 -7.22 -1.84
CA GLY A 13 -9.08 -7.21 -3.17
C GLY A 13 -8.90 -5.82 -3.76
N SER A 14 -9.06 -4.77 -2.94
CA SER A 14 -8.93 -3.40 -3.43
C SER A 14 -7.89 -2.61 -2.66
N ALA A 15 -7.63 -1.39 -3.12
CA ALA A 15 -6.72 -0.45 -2.49
C ALA A 15 -7.34 0.93 -2.45
N LEU A 16 -6.94 1.71 -1.44
CA LEU A 16 -7.38 3.09 -1.27
C LEU A 16 -6.17 3.98 -1.07
N LYS A 17 -6.12 5.10 -1.78
CA LYS A 17 -5.08 6.10 -1.60
C LYS A 17 -5.47 7.01 -0.44
N VAL A 18 -4.56 7.18 0.51
CA VAL A 18 -4.76 8.05 1.68
C VAL A 18 -3.61 9.05 1.74
N GLU A 19 -3.95 10.33 1.86
CA GLU A 19 -2.97 11.39 2.04
C GLU A 19 -3.13 11.96 3.44
N MET A 20 -2.05 11.93 4.22
CA MET A 20 -2.09 12.36 5.62
C MET A 20 -0.69 12.71 6.11
N ASP A 21 -0.56 13.84 6.80
CA ASP A 21 0.70 14.28 7.42
C ASP A 21 1.88 14.28 6.45
N GLY A 22 1.65 14.69 5.20
CA GLY A 22 2.68 14.73 4.19
C GLY A 22 3.00 13.38 3.57
N LEU A 23 2.29 12.34 3.96
CA LEU A 23 2.45 10.99 3.41
C LEU A 23 1.38 10.73 2.36
N VAL A 24 1.76 10.02 1.29
CA VAL A 24 0.82 9.51 0.30
C VAL A 24 0.90 8.01 0.36
N LEU A 25 -0.16 7.37 0.82
CA LEU A 25 -0.16 5.96 1.19
C LEU A 25 -1.17 5.17 0.37
N ALA A 26 -0.88 3.88 0.18
CA ALA A 26 -1.82 2.92 -0.38
C ALA A 26 -2.22 1.95 0.72
N VAL A 27 -3.51 1.83 0.96
CA VAL A 27 -4.07 0.88 1.92
C VAL A 27 -4.67 -0.27 1.14
N PHE A 28 -4.20 -1.49 1.41
CA PHE A 28 -4.64 -2.70 0.71
C PHE A 28 -5.43 -3.60 1.64
N ASN A 29 -6.49 -4.21 1.12
CA ASN A 29 -7.21 -5.26 1.82
C ASN A 29 -7.06 -6.56 1.04
N LEU A 30 -6.30 -7.51 1.59
CA LEU A 30 -6.02 -8.79 0.98
C LEU A 30 -6.69 -9.89 1.80
N GLY A 31 -7.91 -10.26 1.42
CA GLY A 31 -8.65 -11.30 2.12
C GLY A 31 -9.00 -10.97 3.56
N GLY A 32 -9.23 -9.71 3.86
CA GLY A 32 -9.55 -9.25 5.22
C GLY A 32 -8.34 -8.82 6.02
N ARG A 33 -7.13 -8.95 5.48
CA ARG A 33 -5.89 -8.46 6.10
C ARG A 33 -5.48 -7.15 5.45
N PHE A 34 -5.14 -6.16 6.27
CA PHE A 34 -4.81 -4.83 5.80
C PHE A 34 -3.31 -4.60 5.79
N PHE A 35 -2.82 -4.00 4.71
CA PHE A 35 -1.42 -3.65 4.53
C PHE A 35 -1.34 -2.21 4.04
N VAL A 36 -0.30 -1.49 4.44
CA VAL A 36 -0.09 -0.10 4.03
C VAL A 36 1.32 0.05 3.50
N THR A 37 1.44 0.66 2.33
CA THR A 37 2.70 0.98 1.70
C THR A 37 2.69 2.42 1.24
N ASP A 38 3.86 2.94 0.83
CA ASP A 38 3.86 4.17 0.07
C ASP A 38 3.06 3.96 -1.21
N ASP A 39 2.34 4.97 -1.66
CA ASP A 39 1.55 4.88 -2.89
C ASP A 39 2.40 5.07 -4.14
N ALA A 40 3.44 5.89 -4.06
CA ALA A 40 4.29 6.16 -5.21
C ALA A 40 5.13 4.94 -5.57
N CYS A 41 5.13 4.60 -6.85
CA CYS A 41 5.99 3.54 -7.38
C CYS A 41 7.45 4.00 -7.29
N THR A 42 8.35 3.12 -6.82
CA THR A 42 9.74 3.51 -6.57
C THR A 42 10.54 3.78 -7.84
N HIS A 43 10.07 3.33 -9.01
CA HIS A 43 10.83 3.50 -10.26
C HIS A 43 10.37 4.70 -11.10
N GLY A 44 9.40 5.47 -10.65
CA GLY A 44 8.94 6.63 -11.40
C GLY A 44 7.49 6.96 -11.11
N PRO A 45 6.85 7.74 -12.00
CA PRO A 45 5.45 8.08 -11.80
C PRO A 45 4.58 6.84 -11.84
N GLY A 46 3.65 6.76 -10.94
CA GLY A 46 2.73 5.64 -10.82
C GLY A 46 2.12 5.64 -9.44
N SER A 47 0.90 5.16 -9.34
CA SER A 47 0.17 5.07 -8.10
C SER A 47 -0.21 3.62 -7.85
N LEU A 48 0.32 3.03 -6.78
CA LEU A 48 0.07 1.62 -6.48
C LEU A 48 -1.37 1.36 -6.09
N SER A 49 -2.05 2.35 -5.50
CA SER A 49 -3.48 2.23 -5.20
C SER A 49 -4.34 2.11 -6.46
N GLU A 50 -3.82 2.54 -7.60
CA GLU A 50 -4.49 2.41 -8.90
C GLU A 50 -3.98 1.22 -9.71
N GLY A 51 -3.07 0.43 -9.16
CA GLY A 51 -2.51 -0.73 -9.83
C GLY A 51 -3.42 -1.95 -9.74
N ASP A 52 -2.99 -3.02 -10.40
CA ASP A 52 -3.71 -4.28 -10.39
C ASP A 52 -3.18 -5.18 -9.30
N ILE A 53 -4.09 -5.73 -8.49
CA ILE A 53 -3.76 -6.62 -7.39
C ILE A 53 -4.01 -8.06 -7.84
N ASP A 54 -2.99 -8.92 -7.66
CA ASP A 54 -3.12 -10.34 -7.92
C ASP A 54 -2.54 -11.09 -6.72
N GLY A 55 -3.42 -11.65 -5.89
CA GLY A 55 -3.01 -12.30 -4.64
C GLY A 55 -2.36 -11.29 -3.70
N GLU A 56 -1.06 -11.45 -3.42
CA GLU A 56 -0.30 -10.55 -2.56
C GLU A 56 0.62 -9.61 -3.32
N VAL A 57 0.45 -9.53 -4.65
CA VAL A 57 1.31 -8.73 -5.53
C VAL A 57 0.48 -7.61 -6.12
N VAL A 58 1.05 -6.40 -6.13
CA VAL A 58 0.46 -5.27 -6.84
C VAL A 58 1.35 -4.92 -8.04
N GLU A 59 0.72 -4.77 -9.21
CA GLU A 59 1.41 -4.33 -10.42
C GLU A 59 1.17 -2.82 -10.57
N CYS A 60 2.28 -2.08 -10.72
CA CYS A 60 2.21 -0.63 -10.89
C CYS A 60 1.40 -0.29 -12.15
N ASN A 61 0.56 0.74 -12.07
CA ASN A 61 -0.24 1.17 -13.21
C ASN A 61 0.61 1.87 -14.30
N PHE A 62 1.92 1.98 -14.08
CA PHE A 62 2.86 2.61 -14.98
C PHE A 62 4.09 1.71 -15.10
N HIS A 63 4.44 1.27 -16.31
CA HIS A 63 5.58 0.40 -16.62
C HIS A 63 5.48 -1.06 -16.15
N ASN A 64 4.37 -1.48 -15.56
CA ASN A 64 4.11 -2.88 -15.20
C ASN A 64 5.09 -3.51 -14.21
N GLY A 65 5.80 -2.69 -13.43
CA GLY A 65 6.60 -3.22 -12.33
C GLY A 65 5.69 -3.74 -11.22
N ALA A 66 6.20 -4.67 -10.41
CA ALA A 66 5.38 -5.30 -9.38
C ALA A 66 6.11 -5.38 -8.05
N PHE A 67 5.34 -5.36 -6.97
CA PHE A 67 5.83 -5.48 -5.60
C PHE A 67 5.00 -6.48 -4.82
N HIS A 68 5.66 -7.17 -3.89
CA HIS A 68 4.99 -8.01 -2.90
C HIS A 68 4.45 -7.10 -1.81
N ILE A 69 3.13 -7.04 -1.66
CA ILE A 69 2.48 -6.06 -0.78
C ILE A 69 2.90 -6.19 0.70
N PRO A 70 2.86 -7.39 1.31
CA PRO A 70 3.19 -7.51 2.74
C PRO A 70 4.62 -7.13 3.09
N THR A 71 5.58 -7.33 2.19
CA THR A 71 7.01 -7.10 2.48
C THR A 71 7.60 -5.90 1.76
N GLY A 72 6.95 -5.42 0.70
CA GLY A 72 7.49 -4.37 -0.16
C GLY A 72 8.56 -4.85 -1.11
N ARG A 73 8.83 -6.17 -1.15
CA ARG A 73 9.86 -6.73 -2.00
C ARG A 73 9.53 -6.54 -3.49
N VAL A 74 10.55 -6.27 -4.29
CA VAL A 74 10.39 -6.18 -5.74
C VAL A 74 10.08 -7.56 -6.30
N GLU A 75 9.01 -7.66 -7.09
CA GLU A 75 8.60 -8.92 -7.75
C GLU A 75 8.88 -8.91 -9.24
N ALA A 76 8.86 -7.74 -9.88
CA ALA A 76 9.09 -7.66 -11.32
C ALA A 76 9.72 -6.34 -11.72
N PRO A 77 10.65 -6.36 -12.72
CA PRO A 77 11.21 -5.13 -13.25
C PRO A 77 10.12 -4.32 -13.96
N PRO A 78 10.30 -3.00 -14.18
CA PRO A 78 11.53 -2.23 -13.92
C PRO A 78 11.73 -1.77 -12.48
N CYS A 79 10.91 -2.21 -11.54
CA CYS A 79 11.10 -1.87 -10.14
C CYS A 79 12.39 -2.52 -9.64
N MET A 80 13.24 -1.73 -9.00
CA MET A 80 14.53 -2.19 -8.48
C MET A 80 14.71 -1.85 -7.00
N VAL A 81 13.93 -0.92 -6.48
CA VAL A 81 14.02 -0.45 -5.10
C VAL A 81 12.80 -0.97 -4.35
N PRO A 82 12.97 -1.65 -3.20
CA PRO A 82 11.83 -2.11 -2.44
C PRO A 82 10.90 -0.97 -2.02
N LEU A 83 9.63 -1.30 -1.87
CA LEU A 83 8.59 -0.39 -1.47
C LEU A 83 8.60 -0.27 0.06
N ARG A 84 8.43 0.95 0.58
CA ARG A 84 8.30 1.14 2.02
C ARG A 84 6.96 0.60 2.49
N THR A 85 6.99 -0.21 3.55
CA THR A 85 5.79 -0.72 4.19
C THR A 85 5.67 -0.15 5.60
N TYR A 86 4.47 -0.19 6.16
CA TYR A 86 4.17 0.35 7.48
C TYR A 86 3.52 -0.72 8.34
N SER A 87 3.81 -0.70 9.63
CA SER A 87 3.16 -1.60 10.58
C SER A 87 1.70 -1.20 10.76
N VAL A 88 0.79 -2.13 10.54
CA VAL A 88 -0.65 -1.87 10.55
C VAL A 88 -1.30 -2.46 11.79
N SER A 89 -2.22 -1.70 12.38
CA SER A 89 -3.13 -2.18 13.40
C SER A 89 -4.54 -1.76 13.02
N VAL A 90 -5.52 -2.62 13.29
CA VAL A 90 -6.92 -2.27 13.12
C VAL A 90 -7.49 -2.04 14.50
N VAL A 91 -7.92 -0.82 14.77
CA VAL A 91 -8.44 -0.41 16.07
C VAL A 91 -9.81 0.23 15.87
N ASP A 92 -10.84 -0.34 16.53
CA ASP A 92 -12.21 0.17 16.45
C ASP A 92 -12.68 0.37 15.00
N GLY A 93 -12.37 -0.59 14.12
CA GLY A 93 -12.79 -0.53 12.73
C GLY A 93 -12.01 0.45 11.87
N GLN A 94 -10.87 0.95 12.35
CA GLN A 94 -10.02 1.90 11.64
C GLN A 94 -8.67 1.28 11.33
N VAL A 95 -8.18 1.50 10.12
CA VAL A 95 -6.83 1.10 9.74
C VAL A 95 -5.85 2.16 10.24
N CYS A 96 -4.91 1.73 11.07
CA CYS A 96 -3.92 2.62 11.69
C CYS A 96 -2.51 2.14 11.38
N ILE A 97 -1.57 3.07 11.36
CA ILE A 97 -0.15 2.74 11.19
C ILE A 97 0.70 3.46 12.25
N GLU A 98 1.88 2.91 12.50
CA GLU A 98 2.90 3.64 13.25
C GLU A 98 3.49 4.70 12.31
N PRO A 99 3.66 5.95 12.77
CA PRO A 99 4.27 6.96 11.92
C PRO A 99 5.73 6.57 11.63
N PRO A 100 6.24 6.94 10.45
CA PRO A 100 7.64 6.68 10.15
C PRO A 100 8.55 7.43 11.09
N ALA A 101 9.74 6.87 11.35
CA ALA A 101 10.74 7.53 12.20
C ALA A 101 11.19 8.84 11.57
N PRO A 102 11.42 9.87 12.38
CA PRO A 102 11.89 11.16 11.87
C PRO A 102 13.28 11.08 11.22
#